data_ea208a2a12b92d1770005a776cfb1c78
#
_entry.id   ea208a2a12b92d1770005a776cfb1c78
#
_cell.length_a   1.000
_cell.length_b   1.000
_cell.length_c   1.000
_cell.angle_alpha   90.00
_cell.angle_beta   90.00
_cell.angle_gamma   90.00
#
_symmetry.space_group_name_H-M   'P 1'
#
loop_
_entity.id
_entity.type
_entity.pdbx_description
1 polymer ?
#
loop_
_entity_poly.entity_id
_entity_poly.type
_entity_poly.pdbx_seq_one_letter_code
_entity_poly.pdbx_strand_id
1 'polypeptide(L)'
;MKVVVRPAEPRDERRWRELFDGYCRFYERPPDDALSAHTWRRILDPAVPVHAIVAEADGAVIGIANYLLHEHTLGLTPACYLGDLFVDPKERAAGVGEALIDWLVAQMKRDGWCRLYWHTRHNNYRARGLYDKFTKHNDFVRYTVYRK
;
A
#
# COMPACT_ATOMS: atom_id res chain seq x y z
N MET A 1 -13.16 11.91 -13.50
CA MET A 1 -11.97 12.33 -12.76
C MET A 1 -10.81 11.45 -13.18
N LYS A 2 -9.72 12.07 -13.60
CA LYS A 2 -8.53 11.34 -14.03
C LYS A 2 -7.62 11.09 -12.83
N VAL A 3 -7.31 9.82 -12.56
CA VAL A 3 -6.42 9.41 -11.48
C VAL A 3 -5.05 9.07 -12.06
N VAL A 4 -4.01 9.70 -11.51
CA VAL A 4 -2.62 9.41 -11.88
C VAL A 4 -1.93 8.82 -10.65
N VAL A 5 -1.31 7.64 -10.84
CA VAL A 5 -0.54 6.98 -9.78
C VAL A 5 0.94 7.18 -10.06
N ARG A 6 1.68 7.57 -9.05
CA ARG A 6 3.12 7.85 -9.16
C ARG A 6 3.84 7.56 -7.84
N PRO A 7 5.17 7.39 -7.86
CA PRO A 7 5.94 7.32 -6.62
C PRO A 7 5.75 8.58 -5.76
N ALA A 8 5.77 8.40 -4.45
CA ALA A 8 5.69 9.51 -3.51
C ALA A 8 6.95 10.38 -3.62
N GLU A 9 6.77 11.69 -3.43
CA GLU A 9 7.82 12.69 -3.46
C GLU A 9 7.84 13.46 -2.13
N PRO A 10 8.94 14.19 -1.79
CA PRO A 10 8.98 14.94 -0.54
C PRO A 10 7.80 15.89 -0.32
N ARG A 11 7.27 16.49 -1.38
CA ARG A 11 6.11 17.39 -1.32
C ARG A 11 4.82 16.72 -0.86
N ASP A 12 4.78 15.39 -0.88
CA ASP A 12 3.57 14.62 -0.54
C ASP A 12 3.47 14.32 0.95
N GLU A 13 4.45 14.67 1.76
CA GLU A 13 4.53 14.25 3.17
C GLU A 13 3.27 14.57 3.95
N ARG A 14 2.78 15.80 3.86
CA ARG A 14 1.61 16.22 4.65
C ARG A 14 0.39 15.36 4.33
N ARG A 15 0.10 15.20 3.05
CA ARG A 15 -1.10 14.46 2.64
C ARG A 15 -0.94 12.97 2.85
N TRP A 16 0.28 12.44 2.63
CA TRP A 16 0.57 11.04 2.94
C TRP A 16 0.32 10.75 4.42
N ARG A 17 0.76 11.65 5.32
CA ARG A 17 0.53 11.47 6.76
C ARG A 17 -0.95 11.46 7.11
N GLU A 18 -1.72 12.38 6.54
CA GLU A 18 -3.17 12.42 6.78
C GLU A 18 -3.83 11.10 6.40
N LEU A 19 -3.47 10.58 5.23
CA LEU A 19 -4.04 9.32 4.74
C LEU A 19 -3.52 8.11 5.53
N PHE A 20 -2.26 8.12 5.92
CA PHE A 20 -1.70 7.04 6.76
C PHE A 20 -2.36 7.02 8.15
N ASP A 21 -2.62 8.18 8.73
CA ASP A 21 -3.39 8.28 9.97
C ASP A 21 -4.80 7.71 9.79
N GLY A 22 -5.43 7.98 8.66
CA GLY A 22 -6.73 7.41 8.31
C GLY A 22 -6.69 5.88 8.20
N TYR A 23 -5.64 5.36 7.61
CA TYR A 23 -5.39 3.91 7.55
C TYR A 23 -5.28 3.31 8.95
N CYS A 24 -4.50 3.95 9.83
CA CYS A 24 -4.34 3.49 11.21
C CYS A 24 -5.68 3.45 11.94
N ARG A 25 -6.47 4.51 11.82
CA ARG A 25 -7.80 4.56 12.46
C ARG A 25 -8.73 3.47 11.94
N PHE A 26 -8.68 3.20 10.66
CA PHE A 26 -9.49 2.14 10.05
C PHE A 26 -9.18 0.77 10.67
N TYR A 27 -7.92 0.52 11.02
CA TYR A 27 -7.50 -0.72 11.68
C TYR A 27 -7.47 -0.57 13.22
N GLU A 28 -8.17 0.42 13.74
CA GLU A 28 -8.31 0.63 15.19
C GLU A 28 -6.96 0.82 15.89
N ARG A 29 -5.98 1.40 15.19
CA ARG A 29 -4.69 1.80 15.72
C ARG A 29 -4.68 3.31 15.91
N PRO A 30 -4.35 3.83 17.10
CA PRO A 30 -4.22 5.27 17.24
C PRO A 30 -3.05 5.77 16.36
N PRO A 31 -3.22 6.90 15.67
CA PRO A 31 -2.11 7.51 14.94
C PRO A 31 -0.95 7.83 15.87
N ASP A 32 0.28 7.71 15.34
CA ASP A 32 1.51 7.93 16.09
C ASP A 32 2.45 8.76 15.22
N ASP A 33 2.67 10.01 15.61
CA ASP A 33 3.50 10.95 14.84
C ASP A 33 4.94 10.48 14.70
N ALA A 34 5.50 9.89 15.76
CA ALA A 34 6.88 9.39 15.71
C ALA A 34 7.01 8.23 14.73
N LEU A 35 6.04 7.32 14.73
CA LEU A 35 6.00 6.21 13.79
C LEU A 35 5.83 6.71 12.35
N SER A 36 4.90 7.63 12.12
CA SER A 36 4.66 8.19 10.78
C SER A 36 5.87 8.93 10.26
N ALA A 37 6.55 9.72 11.10
CA ALA A 37 7.77 10.42 10.72
C ALA A 37 8.88 9.43 10.37
N HIS A 38 9.05 8.39 11.16
CA HIS A 38 10.06 7.35 10.92
C HIS A 38 9.78 6.60 9.61
N THR A 39 8.53 6.22 9.37
CA THR A 39 8.13 5.53 8.15
C THR A 39 8.36 6.41 6.93
N TRP A 40 8.00 7.69 7.01
CA TRP A 40 8.21 8.62 5.90
C TRP A 40 9.70 8.77 5.57
N ARG A 41 10.57 8.88 6.57
CA ARG A 41 12.02 8.95 6.34
C ARG A 41 12.53 7.69 5.61
N ARG A 42 12.03 6.51 5.98
CA ARG A 42 12.41 5.27 5.28
C ARG A 42 11.93 5.27 3.83
N ILE A 43 10.72 5.77 3.57
CA ILE A 43 10.20 5.86 2.22
C ILE A 43 11.07 6.74 1.33
N LEU A 44 11.62 7.82 1.87
CA LEU A 44 12.47 8.74 1.13
C LEU A 44 13.92 8.28 1.03
N ASP A 45 14.32 7.28 1.79
CA ASP A 45 15.71 6.77 1.80
C ASP A 45 15.87 5.66 0.76
N PRO A 46 16.64 5.88 -0.32
CA PRO A 46 16.81 4.88 -1.37
C PRO A 46 17.53 3.61 -0.90
N ALA A 47 18.19 3.64 0.26
CA ALA A 47 18.86 2.45 0.82
C ALA A 47 17.90 1.53 1.57
N VAL A 48 16.68 1.97 1.84
CA VAL A 48 15.68 1.21 2.59
C VAL A 48 14.61 0.67 1.62
N PRO A 49 14.32 -0.64 1.61
CA PRO A 49 13.36 -1.22 0.68
C PRO A 49 11.90 -1.01 1.09
N VAL A 50 11.57 0.19 1.53
CA VAL A 50 10.21 0.64 1.89
C VAL A 50 9.84 1.75 0.93
N HIS A 51 8.69 1.60 0.27
CA HIS A 51 8.28 2.49 -0.79
C HIS A 51 6.84 2.94 -0.62
N ALA A 52 6.51 4.08 -1.22
CA ALA A 52 5.13 4.54 -1.29
C ALA A 52 4.81 5.06 -2.67
N ILE A 53 3.57 4.82 -3.08
CA ILE A 53 2.98 5.45 -4.26
C ILE A 53 1.75 6.22 -3.81
N VAL A 54 1.42 7.25 -4.57
CA VAL A 54 0.25 8.09 -4.31
C VAL A 54 -0.64 8.11 -5.55
N ALA A 55 -1.93 8.20 -5.31
CA ALA A 55 -2.92 8.43 -6.36
C ALA A 55 -3.35 9.90 -6.30
N GLU A 56 -3.19 10.60 -7.40
CA GLU A 56 -3.46 12.02 -7.51
C GLU A 56 -4.59 12.25 -8.48
N ALA A 57 -5.52 13.11 -8.10
CA ALA A 57 -6.60 13.56 -8.97
C ALA A 57 -6.80 15.06 -8.76
N ASP A 58 -6.88 15.81 -9.86
CA ASP A 58 -7.09 17.25 -9.82
C ASP A 58 -6.09 17.99 -8.93
N GLY A 59 -4.82 17.54 -8.95
CA GLY A 59 -3.74 18.15 -8.17
C GLY A 59 -3.70 17.75 -6.69
N ALA A 60 -4.57 16.86 -6.24
CA ALA A 60 -4.63 16.44 -4.84
C ALA A 60 -4.37 14.94 -4.71
N VAL A 61 -3.59 14.57 -3.70
CA VAL A 61 -3.38 13.17 -3.35
C VAL A 61 -4.60 12.65 -2.60
N ILE A 62 -5.23 11.61 -3.14
CA ILE A 62 -6.48 11.04 -2.63
C ILE A 62 -6.35 9.58 -2.21
N GLY A 63 -5.22 8.96 -2.45
CA GLY A 63 -4.96 7.58 -2.03
C GLY A 63 -3.48 7.32 -1.93
N ILE A 64 -3.12 6.32 -1.12
CA ILE A 64 -1.73 5.90 -0.92
C ILE A 64 -1.64 4.38 -0.88
N ALA A 65 -0.47 3.87 -1.25
CA ALA A 65 -0.08 2.50 -0.99
C ALA A 65 1.37 2.48 -0.54
N ASN A 66 1.64 1.75 0.54
CA ASN A 66 3.00 1.51 1.02
C ASN A 66 3.35 0.06 0.74
N TYR A 67 4.53 -0.18 0.15
CA TYR A 67 4.94 -1.53 -0.18
C TYR A 67 6.40 -1.74 0.15
N LEU A 68 6.75 -3.00 0.36
CA LEU A 68 8.09 -3.44 0.73
C LEU A 68 8.58 -4.44 -0.30
N LEU A 69 9.84 -4.32 -0.68
CA LEU A 69 10.52 -5.35 -1.46
C LEU A 69 11.36 -6.18 -0.52
N HIS A 70 11.26 -7.49 -0.61
CA HIS A 70 12.06 -8.38 0.22
C HIS A 70 12.55 -9.58 -0.58
N GLU A 71 13.65 -10.15 -0.12
CA GLU A 71 14.15 -11.38 -0.72
C GLU A 71 13.20 -12.52 -0.42
N HIS A 72 13.17 -13.48 -1.32
CA HIS A 72 12.30 -14.65 -1.23
C HIS A 72 13.12 -15.91 -1.50
N THR A 73 13.18 -16.81 -0.51
CA THR A 73 14.05 -17.99 -0.59
C THR A 73 13.67 -18.97 -1.70
N LEU A 74 12.41 -18.91 -2.19
CA LEU A 74 11.94 -19.75 -3.28
C LEU A 74 11.83 -18.99 -4.59
N GLY A 75 12.38 -17.77 -4.66
CA GLY A 75 12.37 -16.96 -5.85
C GLY A 75 13.76 -16.44 -6.21
N LEU A 76 13.97 -16.12 -7.49
CA LEU A 76 15.24 -15.57 -7.98
C LEU A 76 15.27 -14.04 -7.93
N THR A 77 14.13 -13.42 -7.67
CA THR A 77 13.97 -11.97 -7.63
C THR A 77 13.17 -11.59 -6.38
N PRO A 78 13.18 -10.31 -5.98
CA PRO A 78 12.44 -9.89 -4.80
C PRO A 78 10.93 -10.11 -4.94
N ALA A 79 10.28 -10.34 -3.81
CA ALA A 79 8.83 -10.31 -3.69
C ALA A 79 8.39 -8.93 -3.19
N CYS A 80 7.21 -8.50 -3.61
CA CYS A 80 6.62 -7.25 -3.14
C CYS A 80 5.46 -7.55 -2.20
N TYR A 81 5.54 -6.97 -1.00
CA TYR A 81 4.44 -6.99 -0.04
C TYR A 81 3.76 -5.63 -0.03
N LEU A 82 2.48 -5.60 -0.44
CA LEU A 82 1.65 -4.41 -0.29
C LEU A 82 1.16 -4.37 1.15
N GLY A 83 1.79 -3.52 1.96
CA GLY A 83 1.54 -3.45 3.39
C GLY A 83 0.32 -2.64 3.76
N ASP A 84 0.13 -1.50 3.11
CA ASP A 84 -0.92 -0.56 3.44
C ASP A 84 -1.55 -0.01 2.16
N LEU A 85 -2.86 0.01 2.10
CA LEU A 85 -3.62 0.60 0.99
C LEU A 85 -4.77 1.39 1.59
N PHE A 86 -4.81 2.68 1.30
CA PHE A 86 -5.87 3.54 1.83
C PHE A 86 -6.27 4.61 0.83
N VAL A 87 -7.57 4.78 0.66
CA VAL A 87 -8.16 5.81 -0.20
C VAL A 87 -9.01 6.71 0.67
N ASP A 88 -8.93 8.02 0.43
CA ASP A 88 -9.78 8.99 1.11
C ASP A 88 -11.23 8.51 1.04
N PRO A 89 -11.94 8.40 2.17
CA PRO A 89 -13.33 7.92 2.17
C PRO A 89 -14.25 8.67 1.23
N LYS A 90 -13.96 9.93 0.96
CA LYS A 90 -14.75 10.76 0.03
C LYS A 90 -14.57 10.34 -1.44
N GLU A 91 -13.50 9.60 -1.75
CA GLU A 91 -13.11 9.27 -3.12
C GLU A 91 -13.13 7.76 -3.40
N ARG A 92 -13.66 6.95 -2.48
CA ARG A 92 -13.59 5.47 -2.60
C ARG A 92 -14.32 4.90 -3.80
N ALA A 93 -15.33 5.59 -4.33
CA ALA A 93 -16.12 5.09 -5.45
C ALA A 93 -15.46 5.33 -6.82
N ALA A 94 -14.31 6.01 -6.87
CA ALA A 94 -13.68 6.44 -8.11
C ALA A 94 -12.66 5.46 -8.70
N GLY A 95 -12.55 4.23 -8.17
CA GLY A 95 -11.60 3.23 -8.67
C GLY A 95 -10.15 3.51 -8.29
N VAL A 96 -9.93 4.29 -7.25
CA VAL A 96 -8.58 4.71 -6.83
C VAL A 96 -7.76 3.54 -6.31
N GLY A 97 -8.37 2.69 -5.48
CA GLY A 97 -7.70 1.49 -4.96
C GLY A 97 -7.28 0.54 -6.08
N GLU A 98 -8.14 0.36 -7.07
CA GLU A 98 -7.83 -0.45 -8.25
C GLU A 98 -6.65 0.14 -9.02
N ALA A 99 -6.63 1.45 -9.21
CA ALA A 99 -5.53 2.13 -9.91
C ALA A 99 -4.19 1.94 -9.18
N LEU A 100 -4.18 2.00 -7.86
CA LEU A 100 -2.98 1.76 -7.06
C LEU A 100 -2.45 0.34 -7.24
N ILE A 101 -3.34 -0.66 -7.18
CA ILE A 101 -2.93 -2.06 -7.37
C ILE A 101 -2.50 -2.31 -8.82
N ASP A 102 -3.20 -1.74 -9.80
CA ASP A 102 -2.81 -1.83 -11.21
C ASP A 102 -1.39 -1.31 -11.45
N TRP A 103 -1.06 -0.20 -10.80
CA TRP A 103 0.31 0.34 -10.89
C TRP A 103 1.35 -0.66 -10.37
N LEU A 104 1.05 -1.29 -9.22
CA LEU A 104 1.96 -2.29 -8.63
C LEU A 104 2.09 -3.53 -9.52
N VAL A 105 1.00 -4.00 -10.12
CA VAL A 105 1.04 -5.13 -11.06
C VAL A 105 1.91 -4.79 -12.28
N ALA A 106 1.76 -3.58 -12.83
CA ALA A 106 2.57 -3.12 -13.94
C ALA A 106 4.05 -3.02 -13.55
N GLN A 107 4.33 -2.50 -12.34
CA GLN A 107 5.70 -2.39 -11.85
C GLN A 107 6.32 -3.76 -11.61
N MET A 108 5.56 -4.72 -11.08
CA MET A 108 6.01 -6.10 -10.93
C MET A 108 6.49 -6.68 -12.25
N LYS A 109 5.72 -6.49 -13.31
CA LYS A 109 6.07 -6.99 -14.65
C LYS A 109 7.30 -6.29 -15.20
N ARG A 110 7.44 -4.99 -14.96
CA ARG A 110 8.57 -4.19 -15.46
C ARG A 110 9.86 -4.52 -14.74
N ASP A 111 9.82 -4.63 -13.41
CA ASP A 111 10.99 -4.86 -12.57
C ASP A 111 11.28 -6.35 -12.34
N GLY A 112 10.35 -7.22 -12.70
CA GLY A 112 10.54 -8.65 -12.57
C GLY A 112 10.41 -9.19 -11.16
N TRP A 113 9.56 -8.58 -10.33
CA TRP A 113 9.29 -9.14 -8.99
C TRP A 113 8.67 -10.52 -9.13
N CYS A 114 9.09 -11.46 -8.27
CA CYS A 114 8.59 -12.83 -8.37
C CYS A 114 7.13 -12.97 -7.93
N ARG A 115 6.63 -12.05 -7.12
CA ARG A 115 5.21 -11.98 -6.76
C ARG A 115 4.86 -10.64 -6.12
N LEU A 116 3.57 -10.34 -6.14
CA LEU A 116 2.94 -9.24 -5.41
C LEU A 116 1.85 -9.86 -4.54
N TYR A 117 1.84 -9.56 -3.24
CA TYR A 117 0.86 -10.14 -2.33
C TYR A 117 0.48 -9.15 -1.23
N TRP A 118 -0.70 -9.37 -0.64
CA TRP A 118 -1.21 -8.55 0.46
C TRP A 118 -2.17 -9.35 1.30
N HIS A 119 -2.52 -8.80 2.46
CA HIS A 119 -3.44 -9.41 3.40
C HIS A 119 -4.64 -8.50 3.64
N THR A 120 -5.78 -9.10 3.98
CA THR A 120 -6.92 -8.39 4.52
C THR A 120 -7.64 -9.31 5.50
N ARG A 121 -8.48 -8.74 6.34
CA ARG A 121 -9.31 -9.58 7.22
C ARG A 121 -10.34 -10.34 6.39
N HIS A 122 -10.64 -11.58 6.79
CA HIS A 122 -11.56 -12.44 6.04
C HIS A 122 -12.95 -11.83 5.87
N ASN A 123 -13.37 -10.95 6.80
CA ASN A 123 -14.68 -10.31 6.80
C ASN A 123 -14.66 -8.89 6.20
N ASN A 124 -13.56 -8.46 5.65
CA ASN A 124 -13.47 -7.16 4.95
C ASN A 124 -14.02 -7.32 3.53
N TYR A 125 -15.32 -7.51 3.42
CA TYR A 125 -15.95 -7.87 2.15
C TYR A 125 -15.83 -6.79 1.08
N ARG A 126 -15.85 -5.53 1.46
CA ARG A 126 -15.68 -4.43 0.52
C ARG A 126 -14.31 -4.47 -0.15
N ALA A 127 -13.25 -4.60 0.63
CA ALA A 127 -11.89 -4.70 0.10
C ALA A 127 -11.71 -5.97 -0.71
N ARG A 128 -12.26 -7.09 -0.24
CA ARG A 128 -12.18 -8.37 -0.96
C ARG A 128 -12.87 -8.31 -2.30
N GLY A 129 -13.95 -7.55 -2.43
CA GLY A 129 -14.60 -7.33 -3.72
C GLY A 129 -13.66 -6.69 -4.73
N LEU A 130 -12.82 -5.76 -4.30
CA LEU A 130 -11.77 -5.18 -5.13
C LEU A 130 -10.67 -6.20 -5.43
N TYR A 131 -10.18 -6.88 -4.40
CA TYR A 131 -9.04 -7.80 -4.54
C TYR A 131 -9.35 -9.00 -5.42
N ASP A 132 -10.58 -9.49 -5.38
CA ASP A 132 -11.03 -10.61 -6.21
C ASP A 132 -10.99 -10.29 -7.71
N LYS A 133 -10.93 -9.01 -8.09
CA LYS A 133 -10.72 -8.62 -9.49
C LYS A 133 -9.32 -8.94 -9.99
N PHE A 134 -8.34 -9.04 -9.09
CA PHE A 134 -6.94 -9.26 -9.45
C PHE A 134 -6.53 -10.71 -9.33
N THR A 135 -6.98 -11.39 -8.27
CA THR A 135 -6.56 -12.77 -8.00
C THR A 135 -7.47 -13.38 -6.93
N LYS A 136 -7.38 -14.69 -6.79
CA LYS A 136 -8.06 -15.39 -5.71
C LYS A 136 -7.20 -15.40 -4.46
N HIS A 137 -7.82 -15.34 -3.29
CA HIS A 137 -7.11 -15.55 -2.05
C HIS A 137 -6.72 -17.03 -1.91
N ASN A 138 -5.65 -17.28 -1.16
CA ASN A 138 -5.25 -18.65 -0.82
C ASN A 138 -5.78 -19.03 0.57
N ASP A 139 -5.47 -20.23 1.02
CA ASP A 139 -5.93 -20.78 2.30
C ASP A 139 -4.87 -20.65 3.41
N PHE A 140 -3.79 -19.90 3.19
CA PHE A 140 -2.82 -19.66 4.23
C PHE A 140 -3.41 -18.81 5.35
N VAL A 141 -3.09 -19.16 6.58
CA VAL A 141 -3.43 -18.35 7.75
C VAL A 141 -2.16 -17.80 8.36
N ARG A 142 -2.24 -16.57 8.88
CA ARG A 142 -1.08 -15.89 9.44
C ARG A 142 -1.01 -16.10 10.95
N TYR A 143 0.16 -16.50 11.43
CA TYR A 143 0.47 -16.55 12.85
C TYR A 143 1.40 -15.39 13.18
N THR A 144 1.14 -14.68 14.26
CA THR A 144 1.92 -13.52 14.66
C THR A 144 2.28 -13.62 16.14
N VAL A 145 3.56 -13.51 16.43
CA VAL A 145 4.04 -13.40 17.82
C VAL A 145 4.50 -11.97 18.01
N TYR A 146 3.92 -11.28 18.97
CA TYR A 146 4.28 -9.90 19.27
C TYR A 146 5.36 -9.85 20.33
N ARG A 147 6.30 -8.92 20.17
CA ARG A 147 7.30 -8.63 21.19
C ARG A 147 6.60 -7.94 22.37
N LYS A 148 6.82 -8.46 23.58
CA LYS A 148 6.29 -7.88 24.80
C LYS A 148 7.25 -6.82 25.35
#